data_79124a7a4554291c43e2913cfd9eabc0
#
_entry.id   79124a7a4554291c43e2913cfd9eabc0
#
_cell.length_a   1.000
_cell.length_b   1.000
_cell.length_c   1.000
_cell.angle_alpha   90.00
_cell.angle_beta   90.00
_cell.angle_gamma   90.00
#
_symmetry.space_group_name_H-M   'P 1'
#
loop_
_entity.id
_entity.type
_entity.pdbx_description
1 polymer ?
#
loop_
_entity_poly.entity_id
_entity_poly.type
_entity_poly.pdbx_seq_one_letter_code
_entity_poly.pdbx_strand_id
1 'polypeptide(L)'
;VAAGKRLVITTCLTGQGTARKLAALLTEALPPDLRESVAVQAVDLDNGSVLPGLLVEGWRKGVVAVVGTIDPRLPGVPFIGLERVLFGDGLQALADLLRGEEAPAAAPSATREEAMELSMRFLVDNIASVDGRRAGEAAAGALRRFEESLGMRLNANRVARWIIHLGFAIERLASDGTTYPCPEEEYLRVRHGSLLSAIADALEPVGRSWGFSFPSGEVAYMALIVLTE
;
A
#
# COMPACT_ATOMS: atom_id res chain seq x y z
N VAL A 1 19.81 -10.48 -8.41
CA VAL A 1 18.98 -11.64 -8.01
C VAL A 1 19.82 -12.88 -8.20
N ALA A 2 19.98 -13.73 -7.17
CA ALA A 2 20.69 -15.00 -7.29
C ALA A 2 20.00 -15.85 -8.38
N ALA A 3 20.79 -16.38 -9.31
CA ALA A 3 20.28 -17.16 -10.42
C ALA A 3 19.46 -18.35 -9.92
N GLY A 4 18.19 -18.42 -10.30
CA GLY A 4 17.29 -19.54 -10.02
C GLY A 4 16.20 -19.27 -8.94
N LYS A 5 16.20 -18.12 -8.25
CA LYS A 5 15.10 -17.81 -7.29
C LYS A 5 13.89 -17.23 -8.01
N ARG A 6 12.70 -17.65 -7.58
CA ARG A 6 11.42 -17.03 -7.97
C ARG A 6 11.31 -15.65 -7.33
N LEU A 7 10.76 -14.68 -8.03
CA LEU A 7 10.69 -13.30 -7.57
C LEU A 7 9.25 -12.91 -7.23
N VAL A 8 9.06 -12.37 -6.04
CA VAL A 8 7.85 -11.66 -5.64
C VAL A 8 8.20 -10.17 -5.55
N ILE A 9 7.43 -9.35 -6.23
CA ILE A 9 7.59 -7.90 -6.19
C ILE A 9 6.60 -7.33 -5.17
N THR A 10 7.06 -6.44 -4.28
CA THR A 10 6.17 -5.65 -3.46
C THR A 10 6.09 -4.23 -3.99
N THR A 11 4.86 -3.72 -4.11
CA THR A 11 4.58 -2.38 -4.60
C THR A 11 3.80 -1.57 -3.57
N CYS A 12 4.12 -0.29 -3.45
CA CYS A 12 3.34 0.63 -2.65
C CYS A 12 3.20 1.97 -3.38
N LEU A 13 2.07 2.61 -3.21
CA LEU A 13 1.77 3.95 -3.73
C LEU A 13 2.78 5.01 -3.28
N THR A 14 3.33 4.87 -2.09
CA THR A 14 4.16 5.86 -1.41
C THR A 14 5.64 5.51 -1.36
N GLY A 15 6.11 4.78 -2.37
CA GLY A 15 7.53 4.51 -2.50
C GLY A 15 8.07 3.44 -1.53
N GLN A 16 9.37 3.42 -1.41
CA GLN A 16 10.14 2.29 -0.87
C GLN A 16 9.85 1.91 0.59
N GLY A 17 9.41 2.82 1.45
CA GLY A 17 9.28 2.54 2.88
C GLY A 17 8.27 1.44 3.18
N THR A 18 7.03 1.62 2.75
CA THR A 18 5.95 0.63 2.97
C THR A 18 6.19 -0.63 2.14
N ALA A 19 6.69 -0.51 0.90
CA ALA A 19 7.02 -1.66 0.07
C ALA A 19 8.11 -2.54 0.71
N ARG A 20 9.13 -1.94 1.35
CA ARG A 20 10.17 -2.66 2.09
C ARG A 20 9.63 -3.35 3.35
N LYS A 21 8.77 -2.67 4.12
CA LYS A 21 8.11 -3.29 5.28
C LYS A 21 7.26 -4.48 4.85
N LEU A 22 6.49 -4.33 3.76
CA LEU A 22 5.72 -5.42 3.18
C LEU A 22 6.62 -6.57 2.71
N ALA A 23 7.74 -6.29 2.07
CA ALA A 23 8.70 -7.30 1.64
C ALA A 23 9.27 -8.09 2.84
N ALA A 24 9.61 -7.42 3.92
CA ALA A 24 10.08 -8.06 5.15
C ALA A 24 9.00 -8.96 5.75
N LEU A 25 7.78 -8.45 5.91
CA LEU A 25 6.63 -9.21 6.41
C LEU A 25 6.34 -10.46 5.59
N LEU A 26 6.29 -10.31 4.26
CA LEU A 26 6.07 -11.45 3.37
C LEU A 26 7.18 -12.50 3.51
N THR A 27 8.44 -12.05 3.61
CA THR A 27 9.58 -12.94 3.78
C THR A 27 9.48 -13.74 5.09
N GLU A 28 9.02 -13.11 6.17
CA GLU A 28 8.84 -13.78 7.46
C GLU A 28 7.59 -14.68 7.49
N ALA A 29 6.53 -14.27 6.81
CA ALA A 29 5.26 -15.01 6.77
C ALA A 29 5.27 -16.22 5.82
N LEU A 30 6.18 -16.24 4.82
CA LEU A 30 6.30 -17.38 3.91
C LEU A 30 6.69 -18.65 4.65
N PRO A 31 6.13 -19.81 4.26
CA PRO A 31 6.55 -21.12 4.75
C PRO A 31 8.06 -21.33 4.60
N PRO A 32 8.72 -22.02 5.55
CA PRO A 32 10.19 -22.20 5.52
C PRO A 32 10.72 -22.83 4.22
N ASP A 33 9.97 -23.76 3.63
CA ASP A 33 10.28 -24.44 2.37
C ASP A 33 10.32 -23.48 1.17
N LEU A 34 9.58 -22.38 1.22
CA LEU A 34 9.54 -21.39 0.15
C LEU A 34 10.56 -20.25 0.34
N ARG A 35 10.93 -19.90 1.58
CA ARG A 35 11.84 -18.78 1.87
C ARG A 35 13.18 -18.87 1.15
N GLU A 36 13.76 -20.07 1.06
CA GLU A 36 15.06 -20.27 0.42
C GLU A 36 15.00 -20.14 -1.11
N SER A 37 13.86 -20.48 -1.70
CA SER A 37 13.64 -20.51 -3.15
C SER A 37 13.06 -19.21 -3.72
N VAL A 38 12.71 -18.22 -2.86
CA VAL A 38 12.03 -16.99 -3.23
C VAL A 38 12.88 -15.78 -2.87
N ALA A 39 12.85 -14.76 -3.72
CA ALA A 39 13.33 -13.43 -3.41
C ALA A 39 12.12 -12.48 -3.36
N VAL A 40 11.92 -11.77 -2.25
CA VAL A 40 10.91 -10.72 -2.15
C VAL A 40 11.60 -9.39 -2.29
N GLN A 41 11.20 -8.59 -3.28
CA GLN A 41 11.85 -7.32 -3.59
C GLN A 41 10.86 -6.17 -3.62
N ALA A 42 11.15 -5.13 -2.83
CA ALA A 42 10.42 -3.88 -2.90
C ALA A 42 10.80 -3.11 -4.16
N VAL A 43 9.80 -2.64 -4.89
CA VAL A 43 9.96 -1.83 -6.09
C VAL A 43 9.26 -0.50 -5.88
N ASP A 44 9.97 0.56 -6.22
CA ASP A 44 9.46 1.92 -6.22
C ASP A 44 8.76 2.18 -7.56
N LEU A 45 7.50 2.58 -7.48
CA LEU A 45 6.72 2.96 -8.66
C LEU A 45 6.86 4.44 -9.01
N ASP A 46 7.56 5.24 -8.18
CA ASP A 46 7.67 6.69 -8.31
C ASP A 46 8.41 7.18 -9.57
N ASN A 47 9.15 6.31 -10.20
CA ASN A 47 9.73 6.63 -11.50
C ASN A 47 8.94 5.88 -12.58
N GLY A 48 7.97 6.52 -13.19
CA GLY A 48 7.17 5.97 -14.31
C GLY A 48 7.98 5.31 -15.45
N SER A 49 9.30 5.27 -15.29
CA SER A 49 10.30 4.59 -16.11
C SER A 49 10.78 3.25 -15.53
N VAL A 50 10.47 2.91 -14.28
CA VAL A 50 11.06 1.71 -13.65
C VAL A 50 10.31 0.44 -14.06
N LEU A 51 8.99 0.50 -14.21
CA LEU A 51 8.23 -0.67 -14.68
C LEU A 51 8.63 -1.10 -16.12
N PRO A 52 8.75 -0.20 -17.11
CA PRO A 52 9.29 -0.58 -18.41
C PRO A 52 10.75 -1.07 -18.36
N GLY A 53 11.58 -0.50 -17.47
CA GLY A 53 12.98 -0.88 -17.31
C GLY A 53 13.18 -2.20 -16.55
N LEU A 54 12.34 -2.50 -15.55
CA LEU A 54 12.31 -3.78 -14.83
C LEU A 54 11.70 -4.90 -15.68
N LEU A 55 10.93 -4.56 -16.69
CA LEU A 55 10.36 -5.49 -17.67
C LEU A 55 11.33 -5.86 -18.81
N VAL A 56 12.59 -5.42 -18.75
CA VAL A 56 13.64 -5.94 -19.63
C VAL A 56 13.66 -7.47 -19.51
N GLU A 57 13.69 -8.14 -20.64
CA GLU A 57 13.37 -9.57 -20.87
C GLU A 57 13.88 -10.60 -19.84
N GLY A 58 14.92 -10.28 -19.07
CA GLY A 58 15.47 -11.16 -18.05
C GLY A 58 14.68 -11.25 -16.74
N TRP A 59 13.92 -10.21 -16.38
CA TRP A 59 13.14 -10.15 -15.13
C TRP A 59 11.77 -10.83 -15.25
N ARG A 60 11.15 -10.78 -16.44
CA ARG A 60 9.86 -11.41 -16.72
C ARG A 60 9.80 -12.90 -16.39
N LYS A 61 10.92 -13.62 -16.59
CA LYS A 61 10.96 -15.08 -16.44
C LYS A 61 10.98 -15.56 -14.98
N GLY A 62 11.16 -14.66 -14.01
CA GLY A 62 11.25 -15.03 -12.60
C GLY A 62 10.16 -14.42 -11.70
N VAL A 63 9.38 -13.45 -12.19
CA VAL A 63 8.32 -12.80 -11.37
C VAL A 63 7.10 -13.72 -11.31
N VAL A 64 6.77 -14.17 -10.11
CA VAL A 64 5.63 -15.06 -9.85
C VAL A 64 4.38 -14.28 -9.45
N ALA A 65 4.55 -13.22 -8.68
CA ALA A 65 3.44 -12.39 -8.23
C ALA A 65 3.90 -10.96 -7.90
N VAL A 66 2.95 -10.03 -7.95
CA VAL A 66 3.09 -8.71 -7.34
C VAL A 66 2.16 -8.63 -6.14
N VAL A 67 2.66 -8.12 -5.02
CA VAL A 67 1.90 -7.90 -3.79
C VAL A 67 1.98 -6.43 -3.41
N GLY A 68 0.85 -5.78 -3.14
CA GLY A 68 0.94 -4.36 -2.81
C GLY A 68 -0.38 -3.62 -2.69
N THR A 69 -0.27 -2.31 -2.62
CA THR A 69 -1.43 -1.41 -2.54
C THR A 69 -1.92 -0.96 -3.92
N ILE A 70 -1.10 -1.14 -4.97
CA ILE A 70 -1.41 -0.82 -6.37
C ILE A 70 -1.03 -1.97 -7.26
N ASP A 71 -1.95 -2.32 -8.18
CA ASP A 71 -1.70 -3.24 -9.29
C ASP A 71 -0.96 -2.50 -10.42
N PRO A 72 0.32 -2.85 -10.69
CA PRO A 72 1.05 -2.28 -11.82
C PRO A 72 0.60 -2.85 -13.18
N ARG A 73 -0.39 -3.72 -13.20
CA ARG A 73 -0.97 -4.36 -14.41
C ARG A 73 0.08 -5.05 -15.28
N LEU A 74 0.97 -5.82 -14.65
CA LEU A 74 1.98 -6.58 -15.38
C LEU A 74 1.34 -7.75 -16.14
N PRO A 75 1.44 -7.81 -17.49
CA PRO A 75 0.81 -8.89 -18.27
C PRO A 75 1.29 -10.27 -17.83
N GLY A 76 0.37 -11.15 -17.45
CA GLY A 76 0.65 -12.53 -17.08
C GLY A 76 1.25 -12.70 -15.66
N VAL A 77 1.33 -11.64 -14.87
CA VAL A 77 1.76 -11.70 -13.48
C VAL A 77 0.57 -11.39 -12.57
N PRO A 78 0.14 -12.32 -11.70
CA PRO A 78 -0.97 -12.09 -10.79
C PRO A 78 -0.63 -11.01 -9.76
N PHE A 79 -1.64 -10.19 -9.44
CA PHE A 79 -1.58 -9.19 -8.37
C PHE A 79 -2.36 -9.67 -7.15
N ILE A 80 -1.75 -9.53 -5.97
CA ILE A 80 -2.37 -9.80 -4.68
C ILE A 80 -2.41 -8.49 -3.91
N GLY A 81 -3.60 -7.96 -3.66
CA GLY A 81 -3.78 -6.74 -2.88
C GLY A 81 -3.28 -6.91 -1.43
N LEU A 82 -2.73 -5.83 -0.88
CA LEU A 82 -2.25 -5.81 0.51
C LEU A 82 -3.36 -6.22 1.49
N GLU A 83 -4.58 -5.76 1.26
CA GLU A 83 -5.76 -6.10 2.04
C GLU A 83 -6.03 -7.62 2.07
N ARG A 84 -5.81 -8.30 0.95
CA ARG A 84 -5.97 -9.75 0.86
C ARG A 84 -4.90 -10.49 1.67
N VAL A 85 -3.69 -9.95 1.71
CA VAL A 85 -2.57 -10.48 2.52
C VAL A 85 -2.84 -10.32 4.01
N LEU A 86 -3.39 -9.18 4.41
CA LEU A 86 -3.59 -8.85 5.82
C LEU A 86 -4.86 -9.47 6.42
N PHE A 87 -5.92 -9.62 5.62
CA PHE A 87 -7.27 -9.92 6.12
C PHE A 87 -7.89 -11.17 5.50
N GLY A 88 -7.22 -11.79 4.55
CA GLY A 88 -7.77 -12.90 3.78
C GLY A 88 -6.78 -14.02 3.53
N ASP A 89 -6.92 -14.62 2.38
CA ASP A 89 -6.15 -15.76 1.91
C ASP A 89 -4.90 -15.38 1.11
N GLY A 90 -4.51 -14.11 1.10
CA GLY A 90 -3.43 -13.62 0.22
C GLY A 90 -2.08 -14.30 0.43
N LEU A 91 -1.73 -14.64 1.68
CA LEU A 91 -0.51 -15.42 1.96
C LEU A 91 -0.61 -16.84 1.43
N GLN A 92 -1.78 -17.48 1.56
CA GLN A 92 -2.01 -18.81 1.01
C GLN A 92 -1.98 -18.77 -0.52
N ALA A 93 -2.67 -17.80 -1.13
CA ALA A 93 -2.65 -17.61 -2.58
C ALA A 93 -1.23 -17.36 -3.12
N LEU A 94 -0.42 -16.60 -2.39
CA LEU A 94 0.99 -16.41 -2.74
C LEU A 94 1.78 -17.71 -2.64
N ALA A 95 1.57 -18.49 -1.58
CA ALA A 95 2.25 -19.77 -1.41
C ALA A 95 1.87 -20.76 -2.52
N ASP A 96 0.61 -20.82 -2.92
CA ASP A 96 0.11 -21.68 -4.00
C ASP A 96 0.73 -21.29 -5.34
N LEU A 97 0.74 -20.00 -5.68
CA LEU A 97 1.44 -19.48 -6.87
C LEU A 97 2.94 -19.83 -6.85
N LEU A 98 3.56 -19.74 -5.67
CA LEU A 98 4.96 -20.11 -5.51
C LEU A 98 5.19 -21.63 -5.63
N ARG A 99 4.20 -22.47 -5.44
CA ARG A 99 4.27 -23.93 -5.72
C ARG A 99 3.95 -24.27 -7.16
N GLY A 100 3.49 -23.30 -7.95
CA GLY A 100 3.04 -23.51 -9.32
C GLY A 100 1.59 -23.98 -9.40
N GLU A 101 0.83 -23.80 -8.33
CA GLU A 101 -0.60 -24.09 -8.24
C GLU A 101 -1.40 -22.88 -8.68
N GLU A 102 -2.65 -23.09 -9.09
CA GLU A 102 -3.56 -21.98 -9.43
C GLU A 102 -3.99 -21.28 -8.13
N ALA A 103 -3.85 -19.96 -8.09
CA ALA A 103 -4.28 -19.21 -6.91
C ALA A 103 -5.80 -19.39 -6.70
N PRO A 104 -6.25 -19.70 -5.48
CA PRO A 104 -7.68 -19.80 -5.19
C PRO A 104 -8.41 -18.51 -5.54
N ALA A 105 -9.67 -18.65 -5.96
CA ALA A 105 -10.54 -17.48 -6.13
C ALA A 105 -10.52 -16.65 -4.85
N ALA A 106 -10.48 -15.32 -4.99
CA ALA A 106 -10.37 -14.43 -3.84
C ALA A 106 -11.44 -14.77 -2.79
N ALA A 107 -11.01 -14.96 -1.54
CA ALA A 107 -11.91 -15.12 -0.42
C ALA A 107 -12.86 -13.88 -0.30
N PRO A 108 -14.03 -14.03 0.33
CA PRO A 108 -14.89 -12.89 0.59
C PRO A 108 -14.11 -11.75 1.24
N SER A 109 -14.26 -10.53 0.72
CA SER A 109 -13.60 -9.36 1.28
C SER A 109 -14.05 -9.16 2.73
N ALA A 110 -13.14 -8.74 3.59
CA ALA A 110 -13.47 -8.28 4.94
C ALA A 110 -14.56 -7.20 4.87
N THR A 111 -15.39 -7.11 5.89
CA THR A 111 -16.29 -5.97 6.04
C THR A 111 -15.47 -4.68 6.23
N ARG A 112 -16.08 -3.53 6.02
CA ARG A 112 -15.43 -2.25 6.20
C ARG A 112 -14.90 -2.05 7.62
N GLU A 113 -15.68 -2.48 8.61
CA GLU A 113 -15.35 -2.41 10.03
C GLU A 113 -14.16 -3.31 10.37
N GLU A 114 -14.17 -4.53 9.89
CA GLU A 114 -13.02 -5.46 10.02
C GLU A 114 -11.77 -4.91 9.34
N ALA A 115 -11.88 -4.36 8.13
CA ALA A 115 -10.77 -3.77 7.43
C ALA A 115 -10.15 -2.59 8.20
N MET A 116 -10.98 -1.75 8.83
CA MET A 116 -10.52 -0.66 9.69
C MET A 116 -9.78 -1.19 10.92
N GLU A 117 -10.39 -2.13 11.66
CA GLU A 117 -9.80 -2.69 12.87
C GLU A 117 -8.45 -3.39 12.59
N LEU A 118 -8.42 -4.23 11.58
CA LEU A 118 -7.23 -4.98 11.21
C LEU A 118 -6.11 -4.06 10.69
N SER A 119 -6.47 -3.01 9.94
CA SER A 119 -5.48 -2.01 9.49
C SER A 119 -4.90 -1.21 10.66
N MET A 120 -5.71 -0.84 11.65
CA MET A 120 -5.24 -0.17 12.86
C MET A 120 -4.32 -1.09 13.67
N ARG A 121 -4.68 -2.36 13.84
CA ARG A 121 -3.82 -3.36 14.51
C ARG A 121 -2.49 -3.51 13.76
N PHE A 122 -2.54 -3.61 12.44
CA PHE A 122 -1.35 -3.68 11.61
C PHE A 122 -0.41 -2.48 11.84
N LEU A 123 -0.93 -1.26 11.98
CA LEU A 123 -0.12 -0.09 12.30
C LEU A 123 0.52 -0.18 13.69
N VAL A 124 -0.22 -0.68 14.70
CA VAL A 124 0.32 -0.87 16.05
C VAL A 124 1.52 -1.81 16.03
N ASP A 125 1.46 -2.88 15.25
CA ASP A 125 2.49 -3.91 15.18
C ASP A 125 3.70 -3.49 14.31
N ASN A 126 3.52 -2.54 13.38
CA ASN A 126 4.52 -2.24 12.34
C ASN A 126 5.06 -0.80 12.35
N ILE A 127 4.46 0.12 13.09
CA ILE A 127 5.00 1.46 13.32
C ILE A 127 5.97 1.41 14.50
N ALA A 128 7.20 1.89 14.29
CA ALA A 128 8.25 1.83 15.29
C ALA A 128 8.64 3.19 15.88
N SER A 129 8.50 4.26 15.08
CA SER A 129 9.06 5.58 15.44
C SER A 129 8.07 6.49 16.16
N VAL A 130 6.77 6.17 16.10
CA VAL A 130 5.70 6.91 16.76
C VAL A 130 4.68 5.94 17.36
N ASP A 131 3.72 6.44 18.13
CA ASP A 131 2.63 5.61 18.66
C ASP A 131 1.70 5.15 17.51
N GLY A 132 1.79 3.86 17.16
CA GLY A 132 1.03 3.27 16.06
C GLY A 132 -0.48 3.31 16.29
N ARG A 133 -0.96 3.22 17.54
CA ARG A 133 -2.38 3.36 17.88
C ARG A 133 -2.86 4.78 17.60
N ARG A 134 -2.11 5.78 18.10
CA ARG A 134 -2.41 7.20 17.85
C ARG A 134 -2.39 7.54 16.36
N ALA A 135 -1.44 6.98 15.60
CA ALA A 135 -1.38 7.15 14.14
C ALA A 135 -2.61 6.54 13.44
N GLY A 136 -3.02 5.33 13.83
CA GLY A 136 -4.22 4.67 13.33
C GLY A 136 -5.51 5.45 13.64
N GLU A 137 -5.67 5.92 14.88
CA GLU A 137 -6.82 6.75 15.29
C GLU A 137 -6.88 8.07 14.51
N ALA A 138 -5.73 8.71 14.28
CA ALA A 138 -5.63 9.92 13.47
C ALA A 138 -6.03 9.66 12.00
N ALA A 139 -5.57 8.55 11.43
CA ALA A 139 -5.93 8.13 10.08
C ALA A 139 -7.43 7.82 9.94
N ALA A 140 -8.01 7.11 10.90
CA ALA A 140 -9.45 6.84 10.95
C ALA A 140 -10.28 8.12 11.14
N GLY A 141 -9.78 9.07 11.93
CA GLY A 141 -10.40 10.39 12.10
C GLY A 141 -10.40 11.21 10.80
N ALA A 142 -9.28 11.21 10.07
CA ALA A 142 -9.19 11.86 8.76
C ALA A 142 -10.15 11.22 7.75
N LEU A 143 -10.24 9.89 7.72
CA LEU A 143 -11.17 9.16 6.85
C LEU A 143 -12.63 9.61 7.10
N ARG A 144 -13.05 9.67 8.37
CA ARG A 144 -14.43 10.11 8.69
C ARG A 144 -14.71 11.52 8.20
N ARG A 145 -13.80 12.48 8.48
CA ARG A 145 -13.96 13.87 8.00
C ARG A 145 -14.05 13.95 6.48
N PHE A 146 -13.20 13.19 5.79
CA PHE A 146 -13.21 13.11 4.33
C PHE A 146 -14.55 12.58 3.81
N GLU A 147 -15.02 11.45 4.33
CA GLU A 147 -16.27 10.83 3.92
C GLU A 147 -17.49 11.75 4.20
N GLU A 148 -17.49 12.40 5.36
CA GLU A 148 -18.54 13.35 5.75
C GLU A 148 -18.56 14.57 4.81
N SER A 149 -17.39 15.10 4.45
CA SER A 149 -17.30 16.30 3.57
C SER A 149 -17.85 16.05 2.16
N LEU A 150 -17.74 14.82 1.67
CA LEU A 150 -18.20 14.46 0.32
C LEU A 150 -19.51 13.66 0.30
N GLY A 151 -20.07 13.31 1.47
CA GLY A 151 -21.26 12.47 1.56
C GLY A 151 -21.06 11.07 0.97
N MET A 152 -19.86 10.52 1.05
CA MET A 152 -19.51 9.22 0.47
C MET A 152 -18.96 8.24 1.51
N ARG A 153 -18.90 6.97 1.15
CA ARG A 153 -18.26 5.93 1.95
C ARG A 153 -17.27 5.14 1.10
N LEU A 154 -16.08 4.92 1.60
CA LEU A 154 -15.10 4.05 0.97
C LEU A 154 -15.42 2.58 1.28
N ASN A 155 -15.16 1.70 0.31
CA ASN A 155 -15.25 0.25 0.53
C ASN A 155 -14.10 -0.25 1.43
N ALA A 156 -14.18 -1.52 1.87
CA ALA A 156 -13.21 -2.12 2.78
C ALA A 156 -11.77 -1.99 2.29
N ASN A 157 -11.50 -2.26 1.01
CA ASN A 157 -10.17 -2.21 0.43
C ASN A 157 -9.59 -0.80 0.45
N ARG A 158 -10.38 0.21 0.07
CA ARG A 158 -9.95 1.61 0.13
C ARG A 158 -9.76 2.10 1.56
N VAL A 159 -10.60 1.65 2.51
CA VAL A 159 -10.41 1.94 3.93
C VAL A 159 -9.08 1.40 4.42
N ALA A 160 -8.76 0.14 4.12
CA ALA A 160 -7.49 -0.46 4.50
C ALA A 160 -6.29 0.32 3.93
N ARG A 161 -6.32 0.60 2.63
CA ARG A 161 -5.27 1.38 1.95
C ARG A 161 -5.13 2.77 2.55
N TRP A 162 -6.24 3.47 2.82
CA TRP A 162 -6.25 4.78 3.47
C TRP A 162 -5.57 4.76 4.84
N ILE A 163 -6.02 3.86 5.72
CA ILE A 163 -5.51 3.78 7.09
C ILE A 163 -4.02 3.43 7.10
N ILE A 164 -3.62 2.42 6.34
CA ILE A 164 -2.23 1.94 6.31
C ILE A 164 -1.31 3.00 5.70
N HIS A 165 -1.70 3.58 4.56
CA HIS A 165 -0.91 4.61 3.92
C HIS A 165 -0.72 5.83 4.83
N LEU A 166 -1.82 6.36 5.36
CA LEU A 166 -1.77 7.55 6.19
C LEU A 166 -1.02 7.31 7.51
N GLY A 167 -1.17 6.13 8.11
CA GLY A 167 -0.41 5.75 9.29
C GLY A 167 1.10 5.76 9.07
N PHE A 168 1.58 5.19 7.98
CA PHE A 168 3.01 5.23 7.63
C PHE A 168 3.48 6.61 7.14
N ALA A 169 2.61 7.39 6.51
CA ALA A 169 2.93 8.78 6.17
C ALA A 169 3.12 9.63 7.44
N ILE A 170 2.26 9.44 8.45
CA ILE A 170 2.42 10.09 9.77
C ILE A 170 3.75 9.69 10.42
N GLU A 171 4.07 8.38 10.46
CA GLU A 171 5.35 7.90 11.01
C GLU A 171 6.54 8.60 10.33
N ARG A 172 6.56 8.59 9.01
CA ARG A 172 7.66 9.15 8.22
C ARG A 172 7.79 10.66 8.40
N LEU A 173 6.68 11.39 8.27
CA LEU A 173 6.69 12.85 8.38
C LEU A 173 7.03 13.33 9.80
N ALA A 174 6.61 12.58 10.83
CA ALA A 174 6.94 12.91 12.22
C ALA A 174 8.37 12.53 12.61
N SER A 175 9.01 11.57 11.93
CA SER A 175 10.33 11.06 12.29
C SER A 175 11.46 11.77 11.55
N ASP A 176 11.47 11.74 10.23
CA ASP A 176 12.57 12.24 9.41
C ASP A 176 12.13 13.30 8.38
N GLY A 177 10.84 13.57 8.28
CA GLY A 177 10.26 14.53 7.34
C GLY A 177 10.37 14.11 5.86
N THR A 178 10.73 12.86 5.57
CA THR A 178 10.87 12.37 4.19
C THR A 178 9.56 12.49 3.43
N THR A 179 9.61 13.09 2.26
CA THR A 179 8.48 13.28 1.35
C THR A 179 8.74 12.60 0.02
N TYR A 180 7.67 12.15 -0.61
CA TYR A 180 7.74 11.55 -1.96
C TYR A 180 6.88 12.36 -2.92
N PRO A 181 7.40 12.75 -4.10
CA PRO A 181 6.60 13.39 -5.13
C PRO A 181 5.60 12.38 -5.71
N CYS A 182 4.40 12.83 -6.04
CA CYS A 182 3.42 12.01 -6.75
C CYS A 182 3.48 12.37 -8.24
N PRO A 183 3.81 11.41 -9.13
CA PRO A 183 3.90 11.69 -10.56
C PRO A 183 2.59 12.20 -11.17
N GLU A 184 1.45 11.77 -10.64
CA GLU A 184 0.11 12.16 -11.08
C GLU A 184 -0.41 13.44 -10.45
N GLU A 185 0.37 14.12 -9.59
CA GLU A 185 -0.08 15.30 -8.83
C GLU A 185 -0.66 16.40 -9.72
N GLU A 186 0.03 16.75 -10.81
CA GLU A 186 -0.44 17.77 -11.73
C GLU A 186 -1.73 17.36 -12.46
N TYR A 187 -1.81 16.13 -12.91
CA TYR A 187 -3.03 15.59 -13.51
C TYR A 187 -4.20 15.62 -12.52
N LEU A 188 -3.99 15.20 -11.28
CA LEU A 188 -5.01 15.19 -10.22
C LEU A 188 -5.43 16.61 -9.87
N ARG A 189 -4.50 17.56 -9.82
CA ARG A 189 -4.78 18.97 -9.55
C ARG A 189 -5.72 19.56 -10.60
N VAL A 190 -5.50 19.23 -11.87
CA VAL A 190 -6.32 19.75 -12.97
C VAL A 190 -7.70 19.09 -13.03
N ARG A 191 -7.76 17.78 -12.79
CA ARG A 191 -8.98 16.98 -13.02
C ARG A 191 -9.80 16.73 -11.76
N HIS A 192 -9.18 16.74 -10.59
CA HIS A 192 -9.77 16.33 -9.32
C HIS A 192 -9.48 17.33 -8.19
N GLY A 193 -9.37 18.65 -8.49
CA GLY A 193 -9.00 19.66 -7.53
C GLY A 193 -9.90 19.72 -6.29
N SER A 194 -11.21 19.53 -6.45
CA SER A 194 -12.14 19.47 -5.31
C SER A 194 -11.91 18.26 -4.41
N LEU A 195 -11.53 17.11 -4.97
CA LEU A 195 -11.16 15.93 -4.22
C LEU A 195 -9.87 16.18 -3.41
N LEU A 196 -8.85 16.78 -4.05
CA LEU A 196 -7.61 17.14 -3.37
C LEU A 196 -7.85 18.11 -2.22
N SER A 197 -8.71 19.13 -2.41
CA SER A 197 -9.10 20.06 -1.35
C SER A 197 -9.76 19.34 -0.18
N ALA A 198 -10.76 18.49 -0.44
CA ALA A 198 -11.45 17.74 0.61
C ALA A 198 -10.50 16.81 1.40
N ILE A 199 -9.52 16.19 0.72
CA ILE A 199 -8.49 15.40 1.38
C ILE A 199 -7.58 16.29 2.23
N ALA A 200 -7.07 17.40 1.68
CA ALA A 200 -6.21 18.33 2.42
C ALA A 200 -6.89 18.84 3.69
N ASP A 201 -8.16 19.24 3.59
CA ASP A 201 -8.98 19.70 4.72
C ASP A 201 -9.15 18.59 5.79
N ALA A 202 -9.34 17.34 5.36
CA ALA A 202 -9.46 16.19 6.26
C ALA A 202 -8.13 15.85 6.97
N LEU A 203 -6.99 16.10 6.32
CA LEU A 203 -5.65 15.83 6.84
C LEU A 203 -5.10 16.94 7.72
N GLU A 204 -5.54 18.19 7.52
CA GLU A 204 -5.01 19.36 8.22
C GLU A 204 -5.02 19.22 9.75
N PRO A 205 -6.12 18.76 10.41
CA PRO A 205 -6.12 18.55 11.86
C PRO A 205 -5.12 17.47 12.32
N VAL A 206 -4.86 16.47 11.49
CA VAL A 206 -3.83 15.45 11.78
C VAL A 206 -2.45 16.11 11.75
N GLY A 207 -2.09 16.79 10.67
CA GLY A 207 -0.80 17.46 10.54
C GLY A 207 -0.54 18.42 11.71
N ARG A 208 -1.54 19.24 12.07
CA ARG A 208 -1.47 20.15 13.21
C ARG A 208 -1.21 19.43 14.53
N SER A 209 -1.87 18.29 14.78
CA SER A 209 -1.70 17.52 16.03
C SER A 209 -0.36 16.80 16.15
N TRP A 210 0.35 16.63 15.03
CA TRP A 210 1.66 16.00 14.93
C TRP A 210 2.80 17.00 14.66
N GLY A 211 2.48 18.29 14.44
CA GLY A 211 3.47 19.35 14.25
C GLY A 211 4.08 19.42 12.85
N PHE A 212 3.40 18.89 11.83
CA PHE A 212 3.82 19.00 10.43
C PHE A 212 2.64 19.35 9.50
N SER A 213 2.94 19.63 8.24
CA SER A 213 1.95 19.77 7.18
C SER A 213 2.12 18.62 6.18
N PHE A 214 1.00 18.07 5.71
CA PHE A 214 1.07 17.06 4.64
C PHE A 214 1.49 17.72 3.33
N PRO A 215 2.56 17.24 2.67
CA PRO A 215 2.93 17.69 1.34
C PRO A 215 1.84 17.41 0.30
N SER A 216 1.81 18.18 -0.78
CA SER A 216 0.85 18.00 -1.88
C SER A 216 0.93 16.60 -2.52
N GLY A 217 2.13 16.03 -2.59
CA GLY A 217 2.33 14.64 -3.04
C GLY A 217 1.57 13.61 -2.20
N GLU A 218 1.56 13.75 -0.86
CA GLU A 218 0.79 12.86 0.02
C GLU A 218 -0.72 13.01 -0.18
N VAL A 219 -1.20 14.25 -0.36
CA VAL A 219 -2.60 14.51 -0.69
C VAL A 219 -2.98 13.86 -2.02
N ALA A 220 -2.09 13.93 -3.01
CA ALA A 220 -2.28 13.29 -4.31
C ALA A 220 -2.31 11.75 -4.21
N TYR A 221 -1.43 11.15 -3.41
CA TYR A 221 -1.47 9.70 -3.15
C TYR A 221 -2.78 9.26 -2.48
N MET A 222 -3.28 10.04 -1.51
CA MET A 222 -4.58 9.76 -0.90
C MET A 222 -5.73 9.85 -1.93
N ALA A 223 -5.65 10.77 -2.88
CA ALA A 223 -6.62 10.86 -3.98
C ALA A 223 -6.56 9.62 -4.89
N LEU A 224 -5.37 9.10 -5.20
CA LEU A 224 -5.23 7.86 -5.96
C LEU A 224 -5.88 6.66 -5.25
N ILE A 225 -5.77 6.56 -3.92
CA ILE A 225 -6.46 5.53 -3.14
C ILE A 225 -7.98 5.60 -3.32
N VAL A 226 -8.53 6.81 -3.38
CA VAL A 226 -9.98 7.02 -3.57
C VAL A 226 -10.42 6.70 -5.00
N LEU A 227 -9.59 7.01 -6.00
CA LEU A 227 -9.93 6.89 -7.43
C LEU A 227 -9.65 5.50 -8.01
N THR A 228 -8.70 4.74 -7.46
CA THR A 228 -8.35 3.40 -7.96
C THR A 228 -9.22 2.31 -7.32
N GLU A 229 -9.61 1.30 -8.12
CA GLU A 229 -10.33 0.11 -7.63
C GLU A 229 -9.42 -0.85 -6.87
#